data_e8bd89bfe9517f3ef87bf2074490f279
#
_entry.id   e8bd89bfe9517f3ef87bf2074490f279
#
_cell.length_a   1.000
_cell.length_b   1.000
_cell.length_c   1.000
_cell.angle_alpha   90.00
_cell.angle_beta   90.00
_cell.angle_gamma   90.00
#
_symmetry.space_group_name_H-M   'P 1'
#
loop_
_entity.id
_entity.type
_entity.pdbx_description
1 polymer ?
#
loop_
_entity_poly.entity_id
_entity_poly.type
_entity_poly.pdbx_seq_one_letter_code
_entity_poly.pdbx_strand_id
1 'polypeptide(L)'
;MVDTGLMRKNEFNYTYNIFKKKYKLNVKLINASKLYFKNLKNIENPEKKRKIIGKLFIRIFENEAKKIKGIKFLAQGTLYPDVIESRSATGSQSSKIKSHHNVGGLPKKMNLRLIEPLKEFFKDEVRILGKSL
;
A
#
# COMPACT_ATOMS: atom_id res chain seq x y z
N MET A 1 -4.21 1.46 -9.91
CA MET A 1 -4.37 0.15 -9.21
C MET A 1 -3.32 -0.82 -9.72
N VAL A 2 -2.74 -1.64 -8.84
CA VAL A 2 -1.74 -2.66 -9.20
C VAL A 2 -2.34 -4.04 -8.97
N ASP A 3 -2.43 -4.84 -10.04
CA ASP A 3 -2.76 -6.25 -9.91
C ASP A 3 -1.48 -7.02 -9.57
N THR A 4 -1.41 -7.50 -8.35
CA THR A 4 -0.29 -8.29 -7.84
C THR A 4 -0.43 -9.79 -8.14
N GLY A 5 -1.60 -10.23 -8.61
CA GLY A 5 -1.98 -11.64 -8.71
C GLY A 5 -2.24 -12.33 -7.36
N LEU A 6 -2.19 -11.57 -6.25
CA LEU A 6 -2.38 -12.08 -4.88
C LEU A 6 -3.75 -11.68 -4.31
N MET A 7 -4.57 -11.00 -5.10
CA MET A 7 -5.93 -10.61 -4.72
C MET A 7 -6.90 -11.77 -4.85
N ARG A 8 -8.06 -11.65 -4.21
CA ARG A 8 -9.14 -12.64 -4.35
C ARG A 8 -9.66 -12.68 -5.79
N LYS A 9 -10.26 -13.79 -6.15
CA LYS A 9 -10.87 -13.97 -7.48
C LYS A 9 -11.85 -12.83 -7.78
N ASN A 10 -11.67 -12.17 -8.91
CA ASN A 10 -12.48 -11.05 -9.41
C ASN A 10 -12.42 -9.74 -8.58
N GLU A 11 -11.73 -9.70 -7.43
CA GLU A 11 -11.65 -8.53 -6.56
C GLU A 11 -11.03 -7.32 -7.27
N PHE A 12 -10.01 -7.54 -8.09
CA PHE A 12 -9.36 -6.49 -8.85
C PHE A 12 -10.31 -5.79 -9.82
N ASN A 13 -11.02 -6.59 -10.64
CA ASN A 13 -11.97 -6.06 -11.63
C ASN A 13 -13.17 -5.39 -10.96
N TYR A 14 -13.68 -5.98 -9.88
CA TYR A 14 -14.78 -5.40 -9.10
C TYR A 14 -14.40 -4.02 -8.53
N THR A 15 -13.27 -3.93 -7.86
CA THR A 15 -12.78 -2.68 -7.25
C THR A 15 -12.49 -1.62 -8.32
N TYR A 16 -11.88 -2.01 -9.45
CA TYR A 16 -11.65 -1.10 -10.57
C TYR A 16 -12.95 -0.50 -11.11
N ASN A 17 -13.97 -1.35 -11.31
CA ASN A 17 -15.27 -0.88 -11.82
C ASN A 17 -15.93 0.10 -10.86
N ILE A 18 -15.85 -0.13 -9.55
CA ILE A 18 -16.36 0.81 -8.54
C ILE A 18 -15.65 2.16 -8.68
N PHE A 19 -14.33 2.17 -8.65
CA PHE A 19 -13.57 3.41 -8.70
C PHE A 19 -13.79 4.18 -10.00
N LYS A 20 -13.82 3.48 -11.14
CA LYS A 20 -13.99 4.11 -12.45
C LYS A 20 -15.43 4.53 -12.73
N LYS A 21 -16.41 3.64 -12.49
CA LYS A 21 -17.79 3.86 -12.88
C LYS A 21 -18.58 4.63 -11.83
N LYS A 22 -18.47 4.25 -10.54
CA LYS A 22 -19.22 4.88 -9.47
C LYS A 22 -18.58 6.19 -9.02
N TYR A 23 -17.28 6.20 -8.77
CA TYR A 23 -16.57 7.39 -8.27
C TYR A 23 -15.90 8.23 -9.35
N LYS A 24 -15.97 7.80 -10.62
CA LYS A 24 -15.41 8.52 -11.79
C LYS A 24 -13.94 8.92 -11.62
N LEU A 25 -13.17 8.14 -10.85
CA LEU A 25 -11.76 8.39 -10.61
C LEU A 25 -10.93 8.06 -11.84
N ASN A 26 -9.86 8.82 -12.07
CA ASN A 26 -8.87 8.49 -13.09
C ASN A 26 -7.96 7.35 -12.59
N VAL A 27 -8.36 6.11 -12.86
CA VAL A 27 -7.67 4.91 -12.37
C VAL A 27 -6.82 4.31 -13.47
N LYS A 28 -5.51 4.25 -13.25
CA LYS A 28 -4.58 3.52 -14.09
C LYS A 28 -4.43 2.08 -13.60
N LEU A 29 -4.53 1.12 -14.50
CA LEU A 29 -4.33 -0.31 -14.22
C LEU A 29 -2.91 -0.75 -14.57
N ILE A 30 -2.29 -1.51 -13.69
CA ILE A 30 -0.97 -2.10 -13.89
C ILE A 30 -1.04 -3.56 -13.51
N ASN A 31 -0.86 -4.45 -14.47
CA ASN A 31 -0.73 -5.88 -14.19
C ASN A 31 0.74 -6.19 -13.87
N ALA A 32 1.00 -6.53 -12.62
CA ALA A 32 2.32 -6.87 -12.12
C ALA A 32 2.39 -8.33 -11.61
N SER A 33 1.35 -9.15 -11.85
CA SER A 33 1.24 -10.51 -11.32
C SER A 33 2.47 -11.37 -11.63
N LYS A 34 2.93 -11.38 -12.87
CA LYS A 34 4.14 -12.12 -13.27
C LYS A 34 5.39 -11.68 -12.49
N LEU A 35 5.52 -10.37 -12.24
CA LEU A 35 6.64 -9.81 -11.48
C LEU A 35 6.60 -10.27 -10.02
N TYR A 36 5.42 -10.23 -9.39
CA TYR A 36 5.25 -10.70 -8.00
C TYR A 36 5.53 -12.19 -7.89
N PHE A 37 4.93 -13.02 -8.73
CA PHE A 37 5.15 -14.47 -8.70
C PHE A 37 6.61 -14.84 -8.91
N LYS A 38 7.30 -14.19 -9.85
CA LYS A 38 8.75 -14.41 -10.07
C LYS A 38 9.57 -14.12 -8.82
N ASN A 39 9.29 -13.02 -8.13
CA ASN A 39 10.07 -12.61 -6.95
C ASN A 39 9.67 -13.33 -5.65
N LEU A 40 8.50 -13.91 -5.60
CA LEU A 40 8.01 -14.66 -4.43
C LEU A 40 8.25 -16.17 -4.54
N LYS A 41 8.63 -16.64 -5.73
CA LYS A 41 8.93 -18.06 -5.95
C LYS A 41 10.02 -18.53 -4.99
N ASN A 42 9.79 -19.68 -4.34
CA ASN A 42 10.69 -20.30 -3.38
C ASN A 42 11.02 -19.46 -2.12
N ILE A 43 10.24 -18.41 -1.85
CA ILE A 43 10.35 -17.67 -0.60
C ILE A 43 9.32 -18.22 0.38
N GLU A 44 9.75 -18.92 1.41
CA GLU A 44 8.87 -19.49 2.43
C GLU A 44 8.60 -18.53 3.57
N ASN A 45 9.64 -17.79 4.00
CA ASN A 45 9.58 -16.90 5.15
C ASN A 45 8.58 -15.75 4.93
N PRO A 46 7.53 -15.60 5.78
CA PRO A 46 6.49 -14.59 5.61
C PRO A 46 7.01 -13.16 5.66
N GLU A 47 8.00 -12.88 6.50
CA GLU A 47 8.58 -11.55 6.64
C GLU A 47 9.37 -11.16 5.38
N LYS A 48 10.11 -12.09 4.79
CA LYS A 48 10.78 -11.87 3.50
C LYS A 48 9.74 -11.60 2.40
N LYS A 49 8.62 -12.36 2.37
CA LYS A 49 7.52 -12.11 1.42
C LYS A 49 6.98 -10.69 1.54
N ARG A 50 6.66 -10.23 2.76
CA ARG A 50 6.14 -8.88 3.00
C ARG A 50 7.10 -7.79 2.50
N LYS A 51 8.39 -7.91 2.82
CA LYS A 51 9.42 -6.97 2.36
C LYS A 51 9.55 -6.92 0.84
N ILE A 52 9.46 -8.07 0.18
CA ILE A 52 9.50 -8.16 -1.29
C ILE A 52 8.25 -7.48 -1.87
N ILE A 53 7.07 -7.79 -1.35
CA ILE A 53 5.80 -7.22 -1.79
C ILE A 53 5.83 -5.70 -1.65
N GLY A 54 6.22 -5.17 -0.49
CA GLY A 54 6.31 -3.73 -0.24
C GLY A 54 7.30 -3.03 -1.17
N LYS A 55 8.50 -3.59 -1.37
CA LYS A 55 9.50 -3.02 -2.29
C LYS A 55 9.01 -2.98 -3.73
N LEU A 56 8.38 -4.05 -4.21
CA LEU A 56 7.84 -4.11 -5.58
C LEU A 56 6.72 -3.10 -5.76
N PHE A 57 5.84 -2.98 -4.77
CA PHE A 57 4.73 -2.03 -4.79
C PHE A 57 5.24 -0.59 -4.97
N ILE A 58 6.16 -0.14 -4.13
CA ILE A 58 6.75 1.20 -4.21
C ILE A 58 7.47 1.41 -5.53
N ARG A 59 8.28 0.44 -5.99
CA ARG A 59 8.98 0.53 -7.27
C ARG A 59 8.02 0.73 -8.45
N ILE A 60 6.87 0.03 -8.44
CA ILE A 60 5.85 0.18 -9.46
C ILE A 60 5.26 1.60 -9.40
N PHE A 61 4.91 2.09 -8.21
CA PHE A 61 4.37 3.43 -8.04
C PHE A 61 5.36 4.51 -8.48
N GLU A 62 6.63 4.42 -8.10
CA GLU A 62 7.65 5.37 -8.52
C GLU A 62 7.85 5.37 -10.05
N ASN A 63 7.86 4.19 -10.66
CA ASN A 63 7.98 4.08 -12.11
C ASN A 63 6.79 4.70 -12.84
N GLU A 64 5.57 4.57 -12.30
CA GLU A 64 4.39 5.19 -12.88
C GLU A 64 4.35 6.70 -12.61
N ALA A 65 4.77 7.14 -11.42
CA ALA A 65 4.87 8.55 -11.10
C ALA A 65 5.85 9.31 -12.01
N LYS A 66 6.98 8.70 -12.38
CA LYS A 66 7.94 9.29 -13.33
C LYS A 66 7.36 9.57 -14.70
N LYS A 67 6.30 8.87 -15.11
CA LYS A 67 5.62 9.06 -16.40
C LYS A 67 4.67 10.25 -16.40
N ILE A 68 4.41 10.84 -15.24
CA ILE A 68 3.47 11.94 -15.07
C ILE A 68 4.24 13.17 -14.58
N LYS A 69 4.22 14.24 -15.36
CA LYS A 69 4.88 15.50 -15.01
C LYS A 69 4.32 16.09 -13.69
N GLY A 70 5.20 16.54 -12.82
CA GLY A 70 4.82 17.31 -11.63
C GLY A 70 4.36 16.49 -10.43
N ILE A 71 4.32 15.17 -10.47
CA ILE A 71 4.01 14.36 -9.30
C ILE A 71 5.15 14.41 -8.30
N LYS A 72 4.83 14.86 -7.09
CA LYS A 72 5.77 14.98 -5.97
C LYS A 72 5.37 14.14 -4.75
N PHE A 73 4.11 13.72 -4.67
CA PHE A 73 3.52 13.13 -3.49
C PHE A 73 2.91 11.75 -3.78
N LEU A 74 2.99 10.88 -2.77
CA LEU A 74 2.26 9.61 -2.70
C LEU A 74 1.29 9.69 -1.52
N ALA A 75 -0.01 9.62 -1.80
CA ALA A 75 -1.02 9.53 -0.76
C ALA A 75 -1.17 8.10 -0.27
N GLN A 76 -1.22 7.90 1.03
CA GLN A 76 -1.40 6.60 1.68
C GLN A 76 -2.48 6.66 2.74
N GLY A 77 -3.31 5.63 2.81
CA GLY A 77 -4.41 5.51 3.77
C GLY A 77 -3.96 4.89 5.11
N THR A 78 -2.83 5.32 5.65
CA THR A 78 -2.37 4.93 6.99
C THR A 78 -3.36 5.40 8.04
N LEU A 79 -3.70 4.55 9.00
CA LEU A 79 -4.58 4.87 10.12
C LEU A 79 -3.80 5.03 11.42
N TYR A 80 -4.44 5.65 12.43
CA TYR A 80 -3.81 5.87 13.74
C TYR A 80 -3.30 4.58 14.42
N PRO A 81 -4.03 3.45 14.42
CA PRO A 81 -3.50 2.18 14.92
C PRO A 81 -2.21 1.74 14.21
N ASP A 82 -2.08 1.94 12.91
CA ASP A 82 -0.86 1.61 12.15
C ASP A 82 0.35 2.42 12.65
N VAL A 83 0.12 3.70 13.00
CA VAL A 83 1.16 4.59 13.53
C VAL A 83 1.63 4.15 14.91
N ILE A 84 0.68 3.83 15.82
CA ILE A 84 1.00 3.38 17.19
C ILE A 84 1.78 2.07 17.14
N GLU A 85 1.31 1.10 16.36
CA GLU A 85 1.94 -0.20 16.25
C GLU A 85 3.35 -0.10 15.64
N SER A 86 3.58 0.84 14.73
CA SER A 86 4.91 1.10 14.18
C SER A 86 5.88 1.70 15.20
N ARG A 87 5.39 2.54 16.12
CA ARG A 87 6.21 3.17 17.17
C ARG A 87 6.57 2.20 18.29
N SER A 88 5.66 1.33 18.71
CA SER A 88 5.91 0.33 19.75
C SER A 88 6.95 -0.72 19.31
N ALA A 89 7.19 -0.87 18.02
CA ALA A 89 8.20 -1.76 17.47
C ALA A 89 9.66 -1.26 17.67
N THR A 90 9.87 -0.01 18.07
CA THR A 90 11.22 0.56 18.26
C THR A 90 11.76 0.46 19.70
N GLY A 91 10.94 0.01 20.67
CA GLY A 91 11.26 0.09 22.11
C GLY A 91 11.47 -1.21 22.89
N SER A 92 11.27 -2.40 22.32
CA SER A 92 11.47 -3.67 23.03
C SER A 92 11.99 -4.79 22.15
N GLN A 93 12.65 -5.81 22.77
CA GLN A 93 13.16 -7.00 22.08
C GLN A 93 12.10 -7.82 21.33
N SER A 94 10.82 -7.59 21.58
CA SER A 94 9.70 -8.19 20.83
C SER A 94 9.40 -7.49 19.48
N SER A 95 10.14 -6.45 19.15
CA SER A 95 9.93 -5.60 17.96
C SER A 95 10.19 -6.25 16.60
N LYS A 96 10.65 -7.51 16.56
CA LYS A 96 10.88 -8.24 15.31
C LYS A 96 9.63 -8.72 14.58
N ILE A 97 8.43 -8.62 15.19
CA ILE A 97 7.23 -9.31 14.71
C ILE A 97 6.25 -8.39 13.95
N LYS A 98 6.40 -7.06 13.99
CA LYS A 98 5.34 -6.13 13.55
C LYS A 98 5.69 -5.25 12.35
N SER A 99 6.07 -5.85 11.23
CA SER A 99 6.17 -5.15 9.93
C SER A 99 4.88 -5.23 9.10
N HIS A 100 3.73 -5.45 9.75
CA HIS A 100 2.47 -5.79 9.07
C HIS A 100 1.80 -4.57 8.43
N HIS A 101 2.06 -3.40 8.94
CA HIS A 101 1.47 -2.16 8.45
C HIS A 101 2.44 -1.51 7.47
N ASN A 102 1.93 -0.92 6.41
CA ASN A 102 2.70 -0.33 5.30
C ASN A 102 3.82 0.64 5.72
N VAL A 103 3.75 1.15 6.96
CA VAL A 103 4.77 2.04 7.56
C VAL A 103 6.15 1.36 7.67
N GLY A 104 6.19 0.05 7.97
CA GLY A 104 7.45 -0.71 8.07
C GLY A 104 7.92 -1.36 6.76
N GLY A 105 7.06 -1.41 5.75
CA GLY A 105 7.36 -2.03 4.44
C GLY A 105 7.90 -1.06 3.39
N LEU A 106 7.78 0.25 3.63
CA LEU A 106 8.25 1.27 2.69
C LEU A 106 9.78 1.40 2.74
N PRO A 107 10.44 1.55 1.58
CA PRO A 107 11.88 1.82 1.56
C PRO A 107 12.19 3.16 2.24
N LYS A 108 13.29 3.20 3.00
CA LYS A 108 13.74 4.41 3.71
C LYS A 108 14.05 5.59 2.77
N LYS A 109 14.32 5.32 1.49
CA LYS A 109 14.52 6.33 0.45
C LYS A 109 13.46 6.14 -0.62
N MET A 110 12.51 7.07 -0.69
CA MET A 110 11.54 7.21 -1.77
C MET A 110 11.71 8.55 -2.46
N ASN A 111 11.49 8.58 -3.76
CA ASN A 111 11.54 9.82 -4.55
C ASN A 111 10.23 10.65 -4.44
N LEU A 112 9.21 10.10 -3.79
CA LEU A 112 7.92 10.75 -3.57
C LEU A 112 7.78 11.11 -2.08
N ARG A 113 7.26 12.30 -1.79
CA ARG A 113 6.86 12.70 -0.44
C ARG A 113 5.57 11.99 -0.06
N LEU A 114 5.52 11.43 1.14
CA LEU A 114 4.34 10.74 1.65
C LEU A 114 3.32 11.75 2.20
N ILE A 115 2.05 11.56 1.86
CA ILE A 115 0.91 12.25 2.46
C ILE A 115 0.00 11.20 3.07
N GLU A 116 -0.30 11.33 4.35
CA GLU A 116 -1.12 10.40 5.14
C GLU A 116 -2.30 11.13 5.78
N PRO A 117 -3.37 11.43 5.01
CA PRO A 117 -4.47 12.26 5.48
C PRO A 117 -5.26 11.65 6.64
N LEU A 118 -5.22 10.33 6.78
CA LEU A 118 -6.02 9.58 7.75
C LEU A 118 -5.23 9.09 8.96
N LYS A 119 -3.96 9.49 9.09
CA LYS A 119 -3.04 8.97 10.12
C LYS A 119 -3.44 9.26 11.59
N GLU A 120 -4.35 10.17 11.80
CA GLU A 120 -4.85 10.57 13.12
C GLU A 120 -6.24 10.01 13.43
N PHE A 121 -6.82 9.25 12.50
CA PHE A 121 -8.15 8.68 12.62
C PHE A 121 -8.12 7.19 12.91
N PHE A 122 -9.08 6.74 13.75
CA PHE A 122 -9.43 5.34 13.88
C PHE A 122 -10.30 4.87 12.71
N LYS A 123 -10.36 3.56 12.51
CA LYS A 123 -11.08 2.96 11.39
C LYS A 123 -12.57 3.31 11.36
N ASP A 124 -13.19 3.43 12.53
CA ASP A 124 -14.62 3.74 12.63
C ASP A 124 -14.88 5.22 12.32
N GLU A 125 -14.00 6.12 12.73
CA GLU A 125 -14.05 7.54 12.37
C GLU A 125 -13.90 7.74 10.86
N VAL A 126 -12.99 7.01 10.21
CA VAL A 126 -12.84 7.02 8.74
C VAL A 126 -14.10 6.52 8.05
N ARG A 127 -14.80 5.53 8.63
CA ARG A 127 -16.10 5.08 8.08
C ARG A 127 -17.19 6.13 8.19
N ILE A 128 -17.23 6.86 9.30
CA ILE A 128 -18.17 7.98 9.49
C ILE A 128 -17.86 9.07 8.47
N LEU A 129 -16.60 9.49 8.37
CA LEU A 129 -16.14 10.48 7.39
C LEU A 129 -16.50 10.06 5.96
N GLY A 130 -16.23 8.81 5.59
CA GLY A 130 -16.55 8.29 4.24
C GLY A 130 -18.05 8.18 3.92
N LYS A 131 -18.93 8.24 4.93
CA LYS A 131 -20.38 8.32 4.71
C LYS A 131 -20.87 9.77 4.55
N SER A 132 -20.12 10.72 5.07
CA SER A 132 -20.45 12.16 4.96
C SER A 132 -19.95 12.81 3.65
N LEU A 133 -19.07 12.14 2.92
CA LEU A 133 -18.56 12.53 1.60
C LEU A 133 -19.34 11.86 0.47
#